data_5e85c7c407ec00606af2f979fa91795d
#
_entry.id   5e85c7c407ec00606af2f979fa91795d
#
_cell.length_a   1.000
_cell.length_b   1.000
_cell.length_c   1.000
_cell.angle_alpha   90.00
_cell.angle_beta   90.00
_cell.angle_gamma   90.00
#
_symmetry.space_group_name_H-M   'P 1'
#
loop_
_entity.id
_entity.type
_entity.pdbx_description
1 polymer ?
#
loop_
_entity_poly.entity_id
_entity_poly.type
_entity_poly.pdbx_seq_one_letter_code
_entity_poly.pdbx_strand_id
1 'polypeptide(L)'
;MLAILHPDTQLDSDSYRQTMSFLEQLPGVAVKVHEVVGASQRLTEIYLLGDTKSLDKDEIEALPAVERVIRISDDYRILGRHRDDQRQSGFTYNGVEFSQHNLNVFAGLCAVDTPEHVEIMMRALSEQGQHCTRMGAYKPRTNPYSFQGHGKSCLPWVFETAGKHDIRVVAMEITHESHIEEIDECLEKLGRPTGVMLQVGTRNTQNFELLKAIGRQKTYPVLLKRGFGITLNESLNAAEYLASEGNANVVFCLRGMKTDA
;
A
#
# COMPACT_ATOMS: atom_id res chain seq x y z
N MET A 1 -2.78 18.73 -9.94
CA MET A 1 -1.74 19.64 -9.42
C MET A 1 -1.64 19.40 -7.92
N LEU A 2 -0.46 19.53 -7.32
CA LEU A 2 -0.23 19.32 -5.89
C LEU A 2 0.36 20.60 -5.30
N ALA A 3 -0.26 21.14 -4.28
CA ALA A 3 0.30 22.21 -3.47
C ALA A 3 0.81 21.60 -2.14
N ILE A 4 2.04 21.90 -1.80
CA ILE A 4 2.68 21.45 -0.54
C ILE A 4 2.73 22.68 0.36
N LEU A 5 2.23 22.51 1.58
CA LEU A 5 2.22 23.60 2.56
C LEU A 5 3.55 23.68 3.32
N HIS A 6 3.85 24.88 3.83
CA HIS A 6 4.95 25.02 4.77
C HIS A 6 4.78 24.10 5.97
N PRO A 7 5.86 23.43 6.46
CA PRO A 7 5.77 22.44 7.54
C PRO A 7 5.14 22.98 8.83
N ASP A 8 5.28 24.27 9.09
CA ASP A 8 4.78 24.95 10.29
C ASP A 8 3.33 25.44 10.16
N THR A 9 2.69 25.18 9.02
CA THR A 9 1.29 25.64 8.78
C THR A 9 0.33 24.89 9.69
N GLN A 10 -0.36 25.65 10.57
CA GLN A 10 -1.45 25.11 11.38
C GLN A 10 -2.74 25.11 10.58
N LEU A 11 -3.54 24.04 10.65
CA LEU A 11 -4.81 23.92 9.89
C LEU A 11 -5.91 24.90 10.34
N ASP A 12 -5.73 25.52 11.48
CA ASP A 12 -6.62 26.56 12.01
C ASP A 12 -6.08 27.98 11.82
N SER A 13 -4.93 28.14 11.16
CA SER A 13 -4.31 29.45 10.88
C SER A 13 -5.06 30.23 9.81
N ASP A 14 -4.92 31.55 9.83
CA ASP A 14 -5.50 32.43 8.80
C ASP A 14 -4.87 32.18 7.43
N SER A 15 -3.59 31.90 7.36
CA SER A 15 -2.88 31.54 6.13
C SER A 15 -3.46 30.27 5.50
N TYR A 16 -3.75 29.24 6.29
CA TYR A 16 -4.40 28.03 5.81
C TYR A 16 -5.82 28.30 5.32
N ARG A 17 -6.63 29.04 6.10
CA ARG A 17 -8.02 29.37 5.70
C ARG A 17 -8.08 30.18 4.40
N GLN A 18 -7.20 31.15 4.24
CA GLN A 18 -7.11 31.94 3.00
C GLN A 18 -6.73 31.06 1.80
N THR A 19 -5.74 30.20 1.98
CA THR A 19 -5.30 29.25 0.94
C THR A 19 -6.44 28.31 0.54
N MET A 20 -7.11 27.68 1.51
CA MET A 20 -8.24 26.77 1.25
C MET A 20 -9.40 27.49 0.57
N SER A 21 -9.78 28.68 1.05
CA SER A 21 -10.85 29.47 0.45
C SER A 21 -10.59 29.82 -1.02
N PHE A 22 -9.36 30.12 -1.37
CA PHE A 22 -8.96 30.36 -2.76
C PHE A 22 -9.07 29.08 -3.59
N LEU A 23 -8.47 27.98 -3.12
CA LEU A 23 -8.42 26.72 -3.86
C LEU A 23 -9.80 26.10 -4.08
N GLU A 24 -10.69 26.18 -3.11
CA GLU A 24 -12.06 25.67 -3.18
C GLU A 24 -12.96 26.46 -4.15
N GLN A 25 -12.60 27.70 -4.49
CA GLN A 25 -13.31 28.53 -5.46
C GLN A 25 -12.86 28.31 -6.91
N LEU A 26 -11.80 27.52 -7.13
CA LEU A 26 -11.31 27.23 -8.47
C LEU A 26 -12.33 26.42 -9.28
N PRO A 27 -12.74 26.88 -10.47
CA PRO A 27 -13.77 26.22 -11.26
C PRO A 27 -13.29 24.87 -11.79
N GLY A 28 -14.13 23.85 -11.66
CA GLY A 28 -13.84 22.51 -12.19
C GLY A 28 -12.74 21.74 -11.45
N VAL A 29 -12.38 22.18 -10.25
CA VAL A 29 -11.35 21.58 -9.40
C VAL A 29 -11.95 21.09 -8.09
N ALA A 30 -11.67 19.84 -7.73
CA ALA A 30 -11.94 19.31 -6.41
C ALA A 30 -10.66 19.33 -5.56
N VAL A 31 -10.77 19.79 -4.32
CA VAL A 31 -9.67 19.91 -3.39
C VAL A 31 -9.68 18.72 -2.42
N LYS A 32 -8.55 18.01 -2.28
CA LYS A 32 -8.35 16.98 -1.26
C LYS A 32 -7.10 17.29 -0.44
N VAL A 33 -7.24 17.31 0.87
CA VAL A 33 -6.14 17.52 1.80
C VAL A 33 -5.65 16.16 2.29
N HIS A 34 -4.35 15.98 2.30
CA HIS A 34 -3.68 14.79 2.80
C HIS A 34 -2.58 15.20 3.79
N GLU A 35 -2.65 14.67 5.02
CA GLU A 35 -1.63 14.91 6.03
C GLU A 35 -0.75 13.67 6.20
N VAL A 36 0.55 13.88 6.12
CA VAL A 36 1.56 12.87 6.43
C VAL A 36 2.28 13.29 7.71
N VAL A 37 2.10 12.51 8.76
CA VAL A 37 2.80 12.73 10.03
C VAL A 37 4.07 11.88 10.03
N GLY A 38 5.20 12.53 9.80
CA GLY A 38 6.52 11.92 9.97
C GLY A 38 7.01 11.98 11.41
N ALA A 39 8.12 11.31 11.70
CA ALA A 39 8.71 11.28 13.04
C ALA A 39 9.19 12.66 13.54
N SER A 40 9.54 13.58 12.63
CA SER A 40 10.07 14.90 12.95
C SER A 40 9.31 16.09 12.34
N GLN A 41 8.46 15.85 11.35
CA GLN A 41 7.72 16.92 10.66
C GLN A 41 6.35 16.44 10.22
N ARG A 42 5.39 17.38 10.18
CA ARG A 42 4.08 17.20 9.52
C ARG A 42 4.20 17.74 8.10
N LEU A 43 3.76 16.98 7.12
CA LEU A 43 3.64 17.40 5.73
C LEU A 43 2.16 17.46 5.37
N THR A 44 1.67 18.64 4.98
CA THR A 44 0.31 18.80 4.47
C THR A 44 0.36 19.00 2.95
N GLU A 45 -0.28 18.11 2.24
CA GLU A 45 -0.38 18.09 0.79
C GLU A 45 -1.82 18.38 0.37
N ILE A 46 -2.01 19.30 -0.57
CA ILE A 46 -3.32 19.64 -1.13
C ILE A 46 -3.36 19.21 -2.58
N TYR A 47 -4.17 18.21 -2.88
CA TYR A 47 -4.39 17.70 -4.23
C TYR A 47 -5.50 18.49 -4.90
N LEU A 48 -5.17 19.14 -6.01
CA LEU A 48 -6.10 19.80 -6.92
C LEU A 48 -6.43 18.83 -8.04
N LEU A 49 -7.67 18.33 -8.05
CA LEU A 49 -8.15 17.27 -8.94
C LEU A 49 -9.16 17.87 -9.94
N GLY A 50 -9.03 17.52 -11.21
CA GLY A 50 -9.90 18.03 -12.28
C GLY A 50 -9.12 18.75 -13.37
N ASP A 51 -9.69 19.76 -13.99
CA ASP A 51 -9.03 20.55 -15.04
C ASP A 51 -8.04 21.56 -14.45
N THR A 52 -6.84 21.06 -14.15
CA THR A 52 -5.75 21.85 -13.59
C THR A 52 -4.78 22.38 -14.65
N LYS A 53 -5.04 22.12 -15.96
CA LYS A 53 -4.15 22.57 -17.04
C LYS A 53 -4.17 24.07 -17.21
N SER A 54 -5.34 24.68 -17.01
CA SER A 54 -5.58 26.11 -17.12
C SER A 54 -5.16 26.92 -15.90
N LEU A 55 -4.86 26.25 -14.77
CA LEU A 55 -4.48 26.94 -13.53
C LEU A 55 -3.06 27.52 -13.64
N ASP A 56 -2.89 28.75 -13.16
CA ASP A 56 -1.56 29.32 -13.02
C ASP A 56 -0.85 28.74 -11.79
N LYS A 57 0.32 28.12 -12.03
CA LYS A 57 1.15 27.55 -10.97
C LYS A 57 1.64 28.64 -10.01
N ASP A 58 2.09 29.75 -10.56
CA ASP A 58 2.73 30.83 -9.80
C ASP A 58 1.71 31.54 -8.90
N GLU A 59 0.45 31.65 -9.35
CA GLU A 59 -0.65 32.21 -8.55
C GLU A 59 -0.94 31.32 -7.32
N ILE A 60 -0.94 30.01 -7.49
CA ILE A 60 -1.16 29.07 -6.37
C ILE A 60 0.05 29.02 -5.45
N GLU A 61 1.26 29.09 -6.00
CA GLU A 61 2.50 29.10 -5.22
C GLU A 61 2.68 30.38 -4.39
N ALA A 62 2.03 31.48 -4.82
CA ALA A 62 2.01 32.76 -4.08
C ALA A 62 1.05 32.76 -2.87
N LEU A 63 0.23 31.72 -2.67
CA LEU A 63 -0.69 31.65 -1.54
C LEU A 63 0.06 31.53 -0.20
N PRO A 64 -0.45 32.14 0.90
CA PRO A 64 0.34 32.34 2.12
C PRO A 64 0.75 31.07 2.87
N ALA A 65 0.03 29.97 2.67
CA ALA A 65 0.37 28.69 3.31
C ALA A 65 1.19 27.77 2.40
N VAL A 66 1.34 28.07 1.12
CA VAL A 66 1.95 27.19 0.12
C VAL A 66 3.46 27.40 0.09
N GLU A 67 4.22 26.33 0.28
CA GLU A 67 5.67 26.31 0.13
C GLU A 67 6.06 26.16 -1.35
N ARG A 68 5.36 25.25 -2.06
CA ARG A 68 5.64 24.97 -3.47
C ARG A 68 4.47 24.26 -4.15
N VAL A 69 4.41 24.40 -5.48
CA VAL A 69 3.41 23.73 -6.32
C VAL A 69 4.09 22.81 -7.32
N ILE A 70 3.58 21.58 -7.43
CA ILE A 70 4.05 20.57 -8.37
C ILE A 70 2.94 20.30 -9.40
N ARG A 71 3.26 20.45 -10.69
CA ARG A 71 2.38 19.97 -11.77
C ARG A 71 2.57 18.47 -11.92
N ILE A 72 1.51 17.72 -11.63
CA ILE A 72 1.49 16.28 -11.81
C ILE A 72 0.92 15.99 -13.19
N SER A 73 1.73 15.47 -14.08
CA SER A 73 1.34 15.12 -15.44
C SER A 73 0.94 13.63 -15.57
N ASP A 74 1.27 12.82 -14.57
CA ASP A 74 1.02 11.38 -14.57
C ASP A 74 -0.26 11.04 -13.77
N ASP A 75 -0.87 9.90 -14.10
CA ASP A 75 -2.12 9.46 -13.48
C ASP A 75 -1.94 9.01 -12.02
N TYR A 76 -0.76 8.45 -11.69
CA TYR A 76 -0.40 8.01 -10.32
C TYR A 76 0.18 9.19 -9.53
N ARG A 77 -0.66 9.86 -8.76
CA ARG A 77 -0.36 11.15 -8.13
C ARG A 77 0.22 11.04 -6.74
N ILE A 78 -0.22 10.06 -5.96
CA ILE A 78 0.17 9.86 -4.56
C ILE A 78 1.43 9.01 -4.46
N LEU A 79 1.48 7.89 -5.19
CA LEU A 79 2.60 6.95 -5.19
C LEU A 79 3.69 7.30 -6.21
N GLY A 80 3.37 8.15 -7.19
CA GLY A 80 4.31 8.55 -8.23
C GLY A 80 5.44 9.42 -7.69
N ARG A 81 6.65 9.17 -8.16
CA ARG A 81 7.79 10.06 -7.93
C ARG A 81 7.79 11.13 -9.03
N HIS A 82 7.54 12.37 -8.66
CA HIS A 82 7.55 13.49 -9.59
C HIS A 82 8.98 14.04 -9.75
N ARG A 83 9.27 14.70 -10.90
CA ARG A 83 10.63 15.08 -11.32
C ARG A 83 11.43 15.85 -10.26
N ASP A 84 10.74 16.68 -9.47
CA ASP A 84 11.37 17.52 -8.44
C ASP A 84 11.27 16.91 -7.03
N ASP A 85 10.74 15.69 -6.92
CA ASP A 85 10.54 15.02 -5.64
C ASP A 85 11.78 14.21 -5.25
N GLN A 86 12.45 14.66 -4.19
CA GLN A 86 13.62 13.99 -3.59
C GLN A 86 13.23 13.07 -2.43
N ARG A 87 11.93 12.89 -2.15
CA ARG A 87 11.48 12.05 -1.04
C ARG A 87 11.94 10.61 -1.25
N GLN A 88 12.47 10.04 -0.18
CA GLN A 88 12.74 8.60 -0.13
C GLN A 88 11.42 7.88 0.14
N SER A 89 11.07 6.94 -0.73
CA SER A 89 9.92 6.07 -0.51
C SER A 89 10.29 4.98 0.48
N GLY A 90 9.43 4.77 1.47
CA GLY A 90 9.63 3.71 2.45
C GLY A 90 8.65 3.85 3.62
N PHE A 91 8.51 2.77 4.36
CA PHE A 91 7.74 2.71 5.60
C PHE A 91 8.31 1.63 6.51
N THR A 92 7.97 1.71 7.79
CA THR A 92 8.28 0.65 8.76
C THR A 92 6.98 -0.02 9.20
N TYR A 93 6.97 -1.35 9.22
CA TYR A 93 5.83 -2.12 9.67
C TYR A 93 6.31 -3.31 10.53
N ASN A 94 5.74 -3.44 11.72
CA ASN A 94 6.06 -4.48 12.71
C ASN A 94 7.57 -4.67 12.92
N GLY A 95 8.32 -3.56 13.01
CA GLY A 95 9.78 -3.55 13.20
C GLY A 95 10.60 -3.90 11.95
N VAL A 96 9.97 -4.05 10.78
CA VAL A 96 10.66 -4.26 9.50
C VAL A 96 10.59 -2.98 8.67
N GLU A 97 11.75 -2.50 8.25
CA GLU A 97 11.85 -1.35 7.34
C GLU A 97 11.73 -1.80 5.88
N PHE A 98 10.85 -1.15 5.14
CA PHE A 98 10.68 -1.30 3.69
C PHE A 98 11.15 -0.02 3.02
N SER A 99 12.36 0.00 2.52
CA SER A 99 12.96 1.16 1.86
C SER A 99 13.89 0.70 0.72
N GLN A 100 14.41 1.68 -0.03
CA GLN A 100 15.39 1.38 -1.10
C GLN A 100 16.81 1.09 -0.57
N HIS A 101 17.03 1.15 0.74
CA HIS A 101 18.33 0.94 1.38
C HIS A 101 18.51 -0.45 1.98
N ASN A 102 17.45 -1.24 2.08
CA ASN A 102 17.49 -2.59 2.63
C ASN A 102 16.80 -3.61 1.72
N LEU A 103 17.20 -4.85 1.86
CA LEU A 103 16.64 -6.00 1.13
C LEU A 103 15.86 -6.88 2.11
N ASN A 104 14.55 -7.01 1.88
CA ASN A 104 13.70 -7.95 2.58
C ASN A 104 13.34 -9.12 1.66
N VAL A 105 13.57 -10.35 2.12
CA VAL A 105 13.26 -11.55 1.35
C VAL A 105 11.94 -12.16 1.82
N PHE A 106 11.00 -12.31 0.90
CA PHE A 106 9.70 -12.97 1.13
C PHE A 106 9.71 -14.38 0.53
N ALA A 107 10.43 -15.30 1.14
CA ALA A 107 10.36 -16.70 0.76
C ALA A 107 9.22 -17.40 1.52
N GLY A 108 8.67 -18.50 0.97
CA GLY A 108 7.61 -19.24 1.64
C GLY A 108 6.71 -20.04 0.72
N LEU A 109 5.67 -20.61 1.29
CA LEU A 109 4.77 -21.53 0.59
C LEU A 109 3.83 -20.78 -0.35
N CYS A 110 3.77 -21.21 -1.61
CA CYS A 110 2.81 -20.66 -2.57
C CYS A 110 1.37 -20.93 -2.16
N ALA A 111 1.11 -22.12 -1.65
CA ALA A 111 -0.10 -22.50 -0.96
C ALA A 111 0.32 -23.17 0.34
N VAL A 112 -0.28 -22.76 1.44
CA VAL A 112 -0.15 -23.43 2.72
C VAL A 112 -0.80 -24.80 2.59
N ASP A 113 -0.05 -25.86 2.85
CA ASP A 113 -0.48 -27.25 2.71
C ASP A 113 -0.53 -27.97 4.07
N THR A 114 0.57 -28.02 4.82
CA THR A 114 0.61 -28.67 6.13
C THR A 114 1.29 -27.78 7.19
N PRO A 115 0.96 -27.96 8.49
CA PRO A 115 1.65 -27.28 9.58
C PRO A 115 3.15 -27.58 9.61
N GLU A 116 3.55 -28.81 9.27
CA GLU A 116 4.95 -29.24 9.25
C GLU A 116 5.76 -28.45 8.21
N HIS A 117 5.21 -28.23 7.02
CA HIS A 117 5.88 -27.44 5.99
C HIS A 117 5.98 -25.96 6.36
N VAL A 118 4.98 -25.41 7.05
CA VAL A 118 5.03 -24.05 7.59
C VAL A 118 6.14 -23.94 8.63
N GLU A 119 6.22 -24.88 9.58
CA GLU A 119 7.25 -24.94 10.61
C GLU A 119 8.67 -25.02 10.02
N ILE A 120 8.88 -25.93 9.06
CA ILE A 120 10.18 -26.08 8.38
C ILE A 120 10.59 -24.79 7.67
N MET A 121 9.67 -24.19 6.94
CA MET A 121 9.96 -22.98 6.16
C MET A 121 10.27 -21.78 7.06
N MET A 122 9.46 -21.53 8.09
CA MET A 122 9.66 -20.37 8.96
C MET A 122 10.91 -20.52 9.82
N ARG A 123 11.21 -21.73 10.31
CA ARG A 123 12.45 -22.01 11.00
C ARG A 123 13.67 -21.75 10.11
N ALA A 124 13.66 -22.24 8.86
CA ALA A 124 14.77 -22.04 7.94
C ALA A 124 14.99 -20.55 7.61
N LEU A 125 13.92 -19.75 7.51
CA LEU A 125 14.02 -18.31 7.33
C LEU A 125 14.62 -17.63 8.55
N SER A 126 14.14 -17.96 9.74
CA SER A 126 14.65 -17.43 11.01
C SER A 126 16.15 -17.74 11.20
N GLU A 127 16.59 -18.97 10.91
CA GLU A 127 18.00 -19.36 10.93
C GLU A 127 18.88 -18.57 9.95
N GLN A 128 18.31 -18.02 8.89
CA GLN A 128 18.97 -17.12 7.93
C GLN A 128 18.79 -15.63 8.27
N GLY A 129 18.26 -15.29 9.45
CA GLY A 129 18.02 -13.91 9.88
C GLY A 129 16.94 -13.20 9.05
N GLN A 130 16.03 -13.94 8.42
CA GLN A 130 14.94 -13.37 7.65
C GLN A 130 13.68 -13.25 8.51
N HIS A 131 13.05 -12.08 8.46
CA HIS A 131 11.85 -11.77 9.25
C HIS A 131 10.57 -11.66 8.41
N CYS A 132 10.64 -11.92 7.11
CA CYS A 132 9.52 -11.85 6.19
C CYS A 132 9.28 -13.20 5.53
N THR A 133 8.00 -13.55 5.34
CA THR A 133 7.61 -14.76 4.61
C THR A 133 6.39 -14.51 3.73
N ARG A 134 6.10 -15.45 2.85
CA ARG A 134 4.86 -15.49 2.09
C ARG A 134 4.15 -16.81 2.35
N MET A 135 2.88 -16.75 2.79
CA MET A 135 2.04 -17.92 3.07
C MET A 135 0.68 -17.76 2.40
N GLY A 136 0.39 -18.61 1.41
CA GLY A 136 -0.87 -18.53 0.64
C GLY A 136 -1.98 -19.36 1.26
N ALA A 137 -2.81 -18.75 2.13
CA ALA A 137 -3.98 -19.40 2.71
C ALA A 137 -5.13 -19.50 1.70
N TYR A 138 -5.39 -18.42 0.97
CA TYR A 138 -6.44 -18.30 -0.05
C TYR A 138 -5.82 -18.36 -1.44
N LYS A 139 -6.23 -19.32 -2.26
CA LYS A 139 -5.58 -19.56 -3.56
C LYS A 139 -6.56 -19.50 -4.72
N PRO A 140 -6.57 -18.39 -5.47
CA PRO A 140 -7.30 -18.33 -6.73
C PRO A 140 -6.64 -19.25 -7.76
N ARG A 141 -7.38 -20.20 -8.29
CA ARG A 141 -6.91 -21.14 -9.28
C ARG A 141 -7.66 -20.98 -10.60
N THR A 142 -6.97 -21.21 -11.71
CA THR A 142 -7.60 -21.23 -13.04
C THR A 142 -8.49 -22.45 -13.20
N ASN A 143 -8.07 -23.58 -12.61
CA ASN A 143 -8.85 -24.82 -12.62
C ASN A 143 -9.63 -24.92 -11.29
N PRO A 144 -10.98 -25.01 -11.31
CA PRO A 144 -11.79 -25.07 -10.10
C PRO A 144 -11.60 -26.36 -9.28
N TYR A 145 -11.07 -27.41 -9.89
CA TYR A 145 -10.78 -28.70 -9.21
C TYR A 145 -9.40 -28.72 -8.51
N SER A 146 -8.57 -27.70 -8.71
CA SER A 146 -7.29 -27.59 -8.01
C SER A 146 -7.49 -27.15 -6.57
N PHE A 147 -6.55 -27.50 -5.68
CA PHE A 147 -6.56 -27.09 -4.29
C PHE A 147 -6.65 -25.56 -4.13
N GLN A 148 -7.71 -25.09 -3.48
CA GLN A 148 -8.04 -23.65 -3.34
C GLN A 148 -7.40 -23.00 -2.08
N GLY A 149 -6.56 -23.72 -1.35
CA GLY A 149 -6.03 -23.30 -0.05
C GLY A 149 -6.94 -23.75 1.11
N HIS A 150 -6.42 -23.65 2.32
CA HIS A 150 -7.16 -23.94 3.54
C HIS A 150 -8.02 -22.77 4.03
N GLY A 151 -7.81 -21.58 3.48
CA GLY A 151 -8.54 -20.36 3.88
C GLY A 151 -8.34 -20.03 5.36
N LYS A 152 -9.41 -19.58 6.01
CA LYS A 152 -9.43 -19.18 7.43
C LYS A 152 -8.88 -20.27 8.37
N SER A 153 -9.06 -21.55 8.04
CA SER A 153 -8.71 -22.65 8.95
C SER A 153 -7.20 -22.77 9.21
N CYS A 154 -6.35 -22.32 8.30
CA CYS A 154 -4.90 -22.36 8.50
C CYS A 154 -4.29 -21.12 9.16
N LEU A 155 -5.05 -20.03 9.30
CA LEU A 155 -4.51 -18.78 9.86
C LEU A 155 -3.92 -18.95 11.27
N PRO A 156 -4.57 -19.67 12.22
CA PRO A 156 -4.04 -19.79 13.56
C PRO A 156 -2.64 -20.41 13.58
N TRP A 157 -2.45 -21.56 12.97
CA TRP A 157 -1.15 -22.24 13.00
C TRP A 157 -0.08 -21.55 12.15
N VAL A 158 -0.47 -20.82 11.09
CA VAL A 158 0.47 -19.96 10.35
C VAL A 158 0.96 -18.80 11.22
N PHE A 159 0.08 -18.11 11.94
CA PHE A 159 0.46 -16.94 12.73
C PHE A 159 1.17 -17.31 14.03
N GLU A 160 0.76 -18.38 14.70
CA GLU A 160 1.47 -18.91 15.88
C GLU A 160 2.89 -19.34 15.52
N THR A 161 3.06 -20.06 14.40
CA THR A 161 4.38 -20.46 13.92
C THR A 161 5.24 -19.26 13.53
N ALA A 162 4.65 -18.25 12.91
CA ALA A 162 5.35 -17.01 12.60
C ALA A 162 5.89 -16.33 13.87
N GLY A 163 5.05 -16.19 14.90
CA GLY A 163 5.46 -15.64 16.20
C GLY A 163 6.57 -16.44 16.86
N LYS A 164 6.47 -17.77 16.82
CA LYS A 164 7.47 -18.68 17.38
C LYS A 164 8.86 -18.49 16.76
N HIS A 165 8.94 -18.18 15.48
CA HIS A 165 10.19 -18.06 14.73
C HIS A 165 10.62 -16.61 14.43
N ASP A 166 10.09 -15.61 15.14
CA ASP A 166 10.35 -14.18 14.93
C ASP A 166 10.13 -13.74 13.45
N ILE A 167 9.18 -14.37 12.78
CA ILE A 167 8.70 -13.91 11.49
C ILE A 167 7.75 -12.75 11.76
N ARG A 168 8.16 -11.55 11.40
CA ARG A 168 7.48 -10.31 11.72
C ARG A 168 6.44 -9.90 10.70
N VAL A 169 6.60 -10.34 9.43
CA VAL A 169 5.69 -9.99 8.34
C VAL A 169 5.37 -11.22 7.50
N VAL A 170 4.10 -11.57 7.46
CA VAL A 170 3.55 -12.64 6.61
C VAL A 170 2.80 -12.02 5.44
N ALA A 171 3.34 -12.08 4.23
CA ALA A 171 2.61 -11.70 3.03
C ALA A 171 1.56 -12.78 2.69
N MET A 172 0.29 -12.40 2.73
CA MET A 172 -0.84 -13.32 2.53
C MET A 172 -1.78 -12.80 1.44
N GLU A 173 -1.95 -13.62 0.39
CA GLU A 173 -2.86 -13.28 -0.71
C GLU A 173 -4.30 -13.28 -0.22
N ILE A 174 -5.03 -12.20 -0.52
CA ILE A 174 -6.47 -12.09 -0.30
C ILE A 174 -7.19 -11.95 -1.65
N THR A 175 -8.38 -12.49 -1.73
CA THR A 175 -9.20 -12.50 -2.96
C THR A 175 -10.58 -11.89 -2.75
N HIS A 176 -10.94 -11.65 -1.50
CA HIS A 176 -12.21 -11.04 -1.09
C HIS A 176 -11.97 -10.12 0.12
N GLU A 177 -12.78 -9.09 0.27
CA GLU A 177 -12.64 -8.12 1.36
C GLU A 177 -12.83 -8.74 2.75
N SER A 178 -13.70 -9.76 2.89
CA SER A 178 -13.90 -10.47 4.16
C SER A 178 -12.65 -11.14 4.71
N HIS A 179 -11.67 -11.43 3.86
CA HIS A 179 -10.40 -12.02 4.32
C HIS A 179 -9.60 -11.07 5.20
N ILE A 180 -9.81 -9.75 5.07
CA ILE A 180 -9.18 -8.74 5.94
C ILE A 180 -9.67 -8.92 7.37
N GLU A 181 -10.99 -9.05 7.54
CA GLU A 181 -11.65 -9.26 8.83
C GLU A 181 -11.27 -10.63 9.43
N GLU A 182 -11.25 -11.69 8.62
CA GLU A 182 -10.83 -13.03 9.05
C GLU A 182 -9.38 -13.04 9.58
N ILE A 183 -8.47 -12.31 8.93
CA ILE A 183 -7.07 -12.17 9.34
C ILE A 183 -6.99 -11.39 10.64
N ASP A 184 -7.71 -10.26 10.73
CA ASP A 184 -7.69 -9.37 11.89
C ASP A 184 -8.24 -10.07 13.14
N GLU A 185 -9.40 -10.72 13.03
CA GLU A 185 -9.98 -11.53 14.10
C GLU A 185 -9.04 -12.64 14.60
N CYS A 186 -8.35 -13.31 13.67
CA CYS A 186 -7.42 -14.37 14.04
C CYS A 186 -6.20 -13.82 14.78
N LEU A 187 -5.61 -12.72 14.28
CA LEU A 187 -4.48 -12.06 14.93
C LEU A 187 -4.85 -11.55 16.33
N GLU A 188 -6.03 -10.92 16.48
CA GLU A 188 -6.52 -10.46 17.78
C GLU A 188 -6.66 -11.61 18.79
N LYS A 189 -7.28 -12.73 18.38
CA LYS A 189 -7.45 -13.91 19.24
C LYS A 189 -6.13 -14.52 19.72
N LEU A 190 -5.07 -14.39 18.90
CA LEU A 190 -3.73 -14.91 19.19
C LEU A 190 -2.81 -13.89 19.89
N GLY A 191 -3.28 -12.68 20.17
CA GLY A 191 -2.47 -11.62 20.77
C GLY A 191 -1.46 -11.01 19.80
N ARG A 192 -1.73 -11.04 18.49
CA ARG A 192 -0.91 -10.44 17.42
C ARG A 192 0.56 -10.93 17.41
N PRO A 193 0.82 -12.22 17.27
CA PRO A 193 2.18 -12.77 17.36
C PRO A 193 3.05 -12.37 16.14
N THR A 194 2.45 -11.91 15.06
CA THR A 194 3.11 -11.46 13.81
C THR A 194 2.31 -10.34 13.16
N GLY A 195 2.89 -9.69 12.15
CA GLY A 195 2.18 -8.77 11.27
C GLY A 195 1.83 -9.44 9.93
N VAL A 196 0.86 -8.86 9.23
CA VAL A 196 0.44 -9.33 7.90
C VAL A 196 0.59 -8.22 6.87
N MET A 197 1.13 -8.55 5.70
CA MET A 197 1.10 -7.71 4.51
C MET A 197 0.07 -8.30 3.53
N LEU A 198 -0.99 -7.55 3.25
CA LEU A 198 -2.04 -8.03 2.35
C LEU A 198 -1.51 -8.11 0.93
N GLN A 199 -1.50 -9.29 0.34
CA GLN A 199 -1.05 -9.48 -1.02
C GLN A 199 -2.23 -9.45 -1.99
N VAL A 200 -2.20 -8.51 -2.92
CA VAL A 200 -3.11 -8.51 -4.09
C VAL A 200 -2.47 -9.34 -5.18
N GLY A 201 -3.08 -10.48 -5.48
CA GLY A 201 -2.61 -11.38 -6.51
C GLY A 201 -2.81 -10.82 -7.92
N THR A 202 -2.02 -11.29 -8.86
CA THR A 202 -2.01 -10.86 -10.27
C THR A 202 -3.40 -10.89 -10.94
N ARG A 203 -4.29 -11.81 -10.53
CA ARG A 203 -5.66 -11.90 -11.06
C ARG A 203 -6.59 -10.82 -10.53
N ASN A 204 -6.25 -10.19 -9.42
CA ASN A 204 -7.05 -9.19 -8.73
C ASN A 204 -6.48 -7.76 -8.86
N THR A 205 -5.43 -7.54 -9.65
CA THR A 205 -4.84 -6.21 -9.85
C THR A 205 -5.83 -5.21 -10.47
N GLN A 206 -6.80 -5.69 -11.25
CA GLN A 206 -7.86 -4.90 -11.86
C GLN A 206 -9.22 -5.07 -11.15
N ASN A 207 -9.25 -5.70 -9.98
CA ASN A 207 -10.44 -5.75 -9.13
C ASN A 207 -10.51 -4.47 -8.28
N PHE A 208 -10.98 -3.39 -8.90
CA PHE A 208 -10.92 -2.05 -8.31
C PHE A 208 -11.73 -1.95 -7.00
N GLU A 209 -12.83 -2.68 -6.87
CA GLU A 209 -13.61 -2.68 -5.62
C GLU A 209 -12.82 -3.35 -4.47
N LEU A 210 -12.13 -4.46 -4.75
CA LEU A 210 -11.22 -5.07 -3.78
C LEU A 210 -10.07 -4.12 -3.43
N LEU A 211 -9.48 -3.42 -4.41
CA LEU A 211 -8.42 -2.45 -4.16
C LEU A 211 -8.89 -1.31 -3.25
N LYS A 212 -10.09 -0.77 -3.48
CA LYS A 212 -10.69 0.25 -2.62
C LYS A 212 -10.91 -0.27 -1.19
N ALA A 213 -11.46 -1.48 -1.04
CA ALA A 213 -11.67 -2.09 0.26
C ALA A 213 -10.35 -2.25 1.04
N ILE A 214 -9.29 -2.74 0.36
CA ILE A 214 -7.95 -2.86 0.93
C ILE A 214 -7.37 -1.47 1.25
N GLY A 215 -7.60 -0.47 0.41
CA GLY A 215 -7.10 0.89 0.61
C GLY A 215 -7.71 1.61 1.81
N ARG A 216 -8.96 1.29 2.18
CA ARG A 216 -9.65 1.91 3.33
C ARG A 216 -9.08 1.49 4.67
N GLN A 217 -8.56 0.25 4.78
CA GLN A 217 -7.86 -0.18 5.98
C GLN A 217 -6.43 0.37 6.00
N LYS A 218 -5.92 0.77 7.16
CA LYS A 218 -4.61 1.39 7.33
C LYS A 218 -3.67 0.57 8.23
N THR A 219 -4.16 -0.55 8.74
CA THR A 219 -3.42 -1.42 9.67
C THR A 219 -2.34 -2.22 8.96
N TYR A 220 -2.66 -2.74 7.77
CA TYR A 220 -1.81 -3.66 7.03
C TYR A 220 -1.24 -3.00 5.78
N PRO A 221 0.10 -3.04 5.55
CA PRO A 221 0.68 -2.67 4.27
C PRO A 221 0.25 -3.65 3.16
N VAL A 222 0.46 -3.26 1.91
CA VAL A 222 -0.01 -4.01 0.75
C VAL A 222 1.15 -4.40 -0.17
N LEU A 223 1.19 -5.66 -0.58
CA LEU A 223 2.01 -6.16 -1.67
C LEU A 223 1.16 -6.29 -2.93
N LEU A 224 1.28 -5.36 -3.85
CA LEU A 224 0.54 -5.37 -5.11
C LEU A 224 1.37 -6.02 -6.21
N LYS A 225 0.91 -7.16 -6.74
CA LYS A 225 1.55 -7.80 -7.89
C LYS A 225 1.04 -7.22 -9.20
N ARG A 226 1.96 -6.97 -10.14
CA ARG A 226 1.59 -6.63 -11.52
C ARG A 226 0.60 -7.63 -12.10
N GLY A 227 -0.42 -7.14 -12.79
CA GLY A 227 -1.43 -7.97 -13.46
C GLY A 227 -0.89 -8.74 -14.67
N PHE A 228 -1.61 -9.77 -15.10
CA PHE A 228 -1.35 -10.43 -16.38
C PHE A 228 -1.76 -9.51 -17.54
N GLY A 229 -0.99 -9.45 -18.60
CA GLY A 229 -1.38 -8.76 -19.83
C GLY A 229 -1.71 -7.26 -19.71
N ILE A 230 -1.42 -6.63 -18.59
CA ILE A 230 -1.61 -5.20 -18.39
C ILE A 230 -0.29 -4.44 -18.44
N THR A 231 -0.33 -3.19 -18.85
CA THR A 231 0.84 -2.32 -18.90
C THR A 231 1.37 -2.01 -17.50
N LEU A 232 2.60 -1.53 -17.44
CA LEU A 232 3.16 -1.03 -16.18
C LEU A 232 2.34 0.14 -15.64
N ASN A 233 1.93 1.06 -16.52
CA ASN A 233 1.12 2.24 -16.15
C ASN A 233 -0.22 1.84 -15.53
N GLU A 234 -0.95 0.89 -16.12
CA GLU A 234 -2.18 0.36 -15.55
C GLU A 234 -1.96 -0.30 -14.19
N SER A 235 -0.83 -0.98 -14.01
CA SER A 235 -0.47 -1.58 -12.72
C SER A 235 -0.13 -0.53 -11.66
N LEU A 236 0.51 0.58 -12.04
CA LEU A 236 0.79 1.70 -11.15
C LEU A 236 -0.50 2.44 -10.77
N ASN A 237 -1.43 2.59 -11.72
CA ASN A 237 -2.77 3.13 -11.43
C ASN A 237 -3.55 2.22 -10.47
N ALA A 238 -3.39 0.91 -10.56
CA ALA A 238 -3.97 -0.01 -9.57
C ALA A 238 -3.40 0.21 -8.16
N ALA A 239 -2.09 0.50 -8.04
CA ALA A 239 -1.48 0.88 -6.77
C ALA A 239 -2.04 2.23 -6.27
N GLU A 240 -2.26 3.18 -7.16
CA GLU A 240 -2.85 4.48 -6.85
C GLU A 240 -4.27 4.37 -6.27
N TYR A 241 -5.08 3.37 -6.67
CA TYR A 241 -6.37 3.08 -6.04
C TYR A 241 -6.24 2.81 -4.54
N LEU A 242 -5.23 2.05 -4.12
CA LEU A 242 -4.96 1.78 -2.70
C LEU A 242 -4.63 3.07 -1.96
N ALA A 243 -3.73 3.87 -2.52
CA ALA A 243 -3.28 5.13 -1.91
C ALA A 243 -4.39 6.18 -1.87
N SER A 244 -5.24 6.27 -2.91
CA SER A 244 -6.35 7.22 -2.96
C SER A 244 -7.42 6.98 -1.90
N GLU A 245 -7.55 5.75 -1.40
CA GLU A 245 -8.42 5.40 -0.28
C GLU A 245 -7.73 5.58 1.09
N GLY A 246 -6.42 5.88 1.11
CA GLY A 246 -5.66 6.27 2.29
C GLY A 246 -4.56 5.30 2.73
N ASN A 247 -4.34 4.17 2.03
CA ASN A 247 -3.25 3.26 2.32
C ASN A 247 -2.12 3.39 1.28
N ALA A 248 -1.14 4.23 1.57
CA ALA A 248 0.03 4.45 0.73
C ALA A 248 1.22 3.50 1.05
N ASN A 249 1.09 2.62 2.04
CA ASN A 249 2.11 1.63 2.38
C ASN A 249 2.06 0.45 1.39
N VAL A 250 2.49 0.71 0.16
CA VAL A 250 2.40 -0.24 -0.94
C VAL A 250 3.79 -0.67 -1.40
N VAL A 251 4.03 -1.98 -1.41
CA VAL A 251 5.17 -2.60 -2.08
C VAL A 251 4.71 -3.09 -3.44
N PHE A 252 5.29 -2.58 -4.51
CA PHE A 252 4.96 -2.97 -5.87
C PHE A 252 5.82 -4.15 -6.33
N CYS A 253 5.19 -5.28 -6.63
CA CYS A 253 5.87 -6.48 -7.10
C CYS A 253 5.86 -6.57 -8.63
N LEU A 254 6.99 -6.23 -9.23
CA LEU A 254 7.24 -6.50 -10.65
C LEU A 254 7.36 -8.00 -10.89
N ARG A 255 6.66 -8.49 -11.89
CA ARG A 255 6.72 -9.88 -12.34
C ARG A 255 6.60 -9.96 -13.87
N GLY A 256 6.87 -11.14 -14.43
CA GLY A 256 6.69 -11.38 -15.85
C GLY A 256 5.25 -11.23 -16.31
N MET A 257 5.04 -10.89 -17.57
CA MET A 257 3.75 -10.88 -18.24
C MET A 257 3.44 -12.25 -18.83
N LYS A 258 2.16 -12.55 -18.98
CA LYS A 258 1.69 -13.68 -19.78
C LYS A 258 1.31 -13.17 -21.15
N THR A 259 1.88 -13.74 -22.20
CA THR A 259 1.53 -13.49 -23.60
C THR A 259 0.96 -14.75 -24.21
N ASP A 260 0.29 -14.62 -25.33
CA ASP A 260 -0.25 -15.75 -26.12
C ASP A 260 0.79 -16.32 -27.12
N ALA A 261 2.04 -15.90 -27.02
CA ALA A 261 3.14 -16.37 -27.85
C ALA A 261 3.83 -17.60 -27.25
#